data_d9e540ab4a6e5630f60330bc278f3ac9
#
_entry.id   d9e540ab4a6e5630f60330bc278f3ac9
#
_cell.length_a   1.000
_cell.length_b   1.000
_cell.length_c   1.000
_cell.angle_alpha   90.00
_cell.angle_beta   90.00
_cell.angle_gamma   90.00
#
_symmetry.space_group_name_H-M   'P 1'
#
loop_
_entity.id
_entity.type
_entity.pdbx_description
1 polymer ?
#
loop_
_entity_poly.entity_id
_entity_poly.type
_entity_poly.pdbx_seq_one_letter_code
_entity_poly.pdbx_strand_id
1 'polypeptide(L)'
;MKATLKRLISSSTTTIVLLLVYGAGLAIATFIEKYQGSEVARSVVYCSPLFFLLQFLIVLNWLAIVIRQRSLKMRKWGMLVTHGAFILILLGALVSHLYGEEGILHLREGETSNRFAVRHAGEVTYHTLPFSVELINFTLTRYPGSSSPSAYESKLLVHLDGEVISERVYMNNVLDVKGYRFFQVSYDQDEQGTVLSVNRDVAGRTITYTGYAVLLLGLVLCFVDRRSRFMLLSRRLKELRCSFFLMLLTLSSLTVHAGETSVQAREAVLKDVIDSGHAARFGALPLQSGRGRVLPVNTFSSEVLRKLHKSDSF
;
A
#
# COMPACT_ATOMS: atom_id res chain seq x y z
N MET A 1 -16.00 -12.08 -38.70
CA MET A 1 -16.03 -12.45 -37.27
C MET A 1 -14.64 -12.65 -36.66
N LYS A 2 -13.75 -13.51 -37.16
CA LYS A 2 -12.40 -13.73 -36.59
C LYS A 2 -11.51 -12.47 -36.53
N ALA A 3 -11.54 -11.61 -37.56
CA ALA A 3 -10.74 -10.38 -37.61
C ALA A 3 -11.21 -9.31 -36.61
N THR A 4 -12.51 -9.19 -36.40
CA THR A 4 -13.13 -8.26 -35.46
C THR A 4 -12.85 -8.67 -34.03
N LEU A 5 -12.94 -9.96 -33.69
CA LEU A 5 -12.60 -10.51 -32.37
C LEU A 5 -11.12 -10.29 -32.04
N LYS A 6 -10.22 -10.54 -33.02
CA LYS A 6 -8.78 -10.30 -32.85
C LYS A 6 -8.47 -8.81 -32.59
N ARG A 7 -9.17 -7.89 -33.26
CA ARG A 7 -9.04 -6.45 -33.01
C ARG A 7 -9.55 -6.06 -31.62
N LEU A 8 -10.67 -6.61 -31.19
CA LEU A 8 -11.26 -6.36 -29.88
C LEU A 8 -10.29 -6.82 -28.76
N ILE A 9 -9.84 -8.09 -28.83
CA ILE A 9 -8.93 -8.65 -27.81
C ILE A 9 -7.60 -7.89 -27.72
N SER A 10 -7.06 -7.35 -28.82
CA SER A 10 -5.80 -6.62 -28.84
C SER A 10 -5.97 -5.09 -28.77
N SER A 11 -7.10 -4.58 -28.27
CA SER A 11 -7.40 -3.15 -28.18
C SER A 11 -6.99 -2.57 -26.82
N SER A 12 -6.38 -1.39 -26.82
CA SER A 12 -6.11 -0.63 -25.60
C SER A 12 -7.40 -0.20 -24.87
N THR A 13 -8.50 0.01 -25.62
CA THR A 13 -9.82 0.28 -25.01
C THR A 13 -10.29 -0.90 -24.18
N THR A 14 -10.12 -2.14 -24.71
CA THR A 14 -10.43 -3.36 -23.96
C THR A 14 -9.58 -3.47 -22.70
N THR A 15 -8.28 -3.12 -22.76
CA THR A 15 -7.41 -3.05 -21.56
C THR A 15 -7.99 -2.12 -20.51
N ILE A 16 -8.40 -0.90 -20.90
CA ILE A 16 -8.95 0.10 -19.97
C ILE A 16 -10.24 -0.43 -19.34
N VAL A 17 -11.14 -1.01 -20.11
CA VAL A 17 -12.40 -1.57 -19.60
C VAL A 17 -12.13 -2.72 -18.62
N LEU A 18 -11.25 -3.66 -18.97
CA LEU A 18 -10.89 -4.78 -18.09
C LEU A 18 -10.26 -4.28 -16.78
N LEU A 19 -9.38 -3.28 -16.84
CA LEU A 19 -8.75 -2.69 -15.65
C LEU A 19 -9.77 -1.92 -14.78
N LEU A 20 -10.73 -1.22 -15.38
CA LEU A 20 -11.82 -0.56 -14.65
C LEU A 20 -12.72 -1.58 -13.94
N VAL A 21 -13.08 -2.67 -14.61
CA VAL A 21 -13.86 -3.77 -14.00
C VAL A 21 -13.05 -4.44 -12.88
N TYR A 22 -11.76 -4.66 -13.08
CA TYR A 22 -10.86 -5.19 -12.05
C TYR A 22 -10.77 -4.27 -10.83
N GLY A 23 -10.57 -2.97 -11.05
CA GLY A 23 -10.55 -1.96 -9.99
C GLY A 23 -11.87 -1.87 -9.23
N ALA A 24 -13.01 -1.95 -9.94
CA ALA A 24 -14.33 -1.99 -9.32
C ALA A 24 -14.52 -3.24 -8.45
N GLY A 25 -14.04 -4.41 -8.93
CA GLY A 25 -14.04 -5.65 -8.15
C GLY A 25 -13.22 -5.53 -6.85
N LEU A 26 -12.03 -4.93 -6.92
CA LEU A 26 -11.21 -4.66 -5.73
C LEU A 26 -11.89 -3.68 -4.76
N ALA A 27 -12.53 -2.63 -5.27
CA ALA A 27 -13.29 -1.69 -4.44
C ALA A 27 -14.45 -2.40 -3.72
N ILE A 28 -15.22 -3.21 -4.43
CA ILE A 28 -16.30 -4.02 -3.84
C ILE A 28 -15.73 -4.96 -2.76
N ALA A 29 -14.60 -5.64 -3.02
CA ALA A 29 -13.95 -6.51 -2.05
C ALA A 29 -13.59 -5.76 -0.76
N THR A 30 -13.06 -4.53 -0.86
CA THR A 30 -12.72 -3.68 0.30
C THR A 30 -13.96 -3.32 1.14
N PHE A 31 -15.10 -3.05 0.51
CA PHE A 31 -16.36 -2.82 1.23
C PHE A 31 -16.86 -4.10 1.92
N ILE A 32 -16.82 -5.25 1.25
CA ILE A 32 -17.19 -6.54 1.84
C ILE A 32 -16.28 -6.83 3.04
N GLU A 33 -14.98 -6.63 2.91
CA GLU A 33 -14.01 -6.83 4.00
C GLU A 33 -14.33 -5.97 5.21
N LYS A 34 -14.67 -4.70 4.99
CA LYS A 34 -15.05 -3.78 6.07
C LYS A 34 -16.28 -4.22 6.85
N TYR A 35 -17.30 -4.77 6.18
CA TYR A 35 -18.58 -5.08 6.82
C TYR A 35 -18.76 -6.55 7.21
N GLN A 36 -18.08 -7.47 6.51
CA GLN A 36 -18.26 -8.92 6.67
C GLN A 36 -16.97 -9.66 7.01
N GLY A 37 -15.83 -8.96 7.02
CA GLY A 37 -14.52 -9.51 7.34
C GLY A 37 -13.74 -10.01 6.12
N SER A 38 -12.44 -10.24 6.34
CA SER A 38 -11.48 -10.61 5.29
C SER A 38 -11.74 -12.02 4.72
N GLU A 39 -12.22 -12.97 5.52
CA GLU A 39 -12.54 -14.33 5.06
C GLU A 39 -13.65 -14.32 4.00
N VAL A 40 -14.70 -13.51 4.23
CA VAL A 40 -15.83 -13.39 3.29
C VAL A 40 -15.39 -12.68 2.01
N ALA A 41 -14.63 -11.58 2.12
CA ALA A 41 -14.09 -10.90 0.95
C ALA A 41 -13.19 -11.82 0.11
N ARG A 42 -12.37 -12.64 0.77
CA ARG A 42 -11.50 -13.62 0.14
C ARG A 42 -12.31 -14.68 -0.63
N SER A 43 -13.30 -15.29 0.00
CA SER A 43 -14.10 -16.36 -0.63
C SER A 43 -15.00 -15.86 -1.76
N VAL A 44 -15.66 -14.71 -1.57
CA VAL A 44 -16.66 -14.18 -2.51
C VAL A 44 -16.02 -13.47 -3.70
N VAL A 45 -14.90 -12.75 -3.50
CA VAL A 45 -14.28 -11.93 -4.56
C VAL A 45 -12.95 -12.52 -5.00
N TYR A 46 -11.94 -12.54 -4.10
CA TYR A 46 -10.56 -12.83 -4.50
C TYR A 46 -10.37 -14.28 -5.01
N CYS A 47 -11.08 -15.25 -4.43
CA CYS A 47 -11.03 -16.65 -4.84
C CYS A 47 -12.16 -17.03 -5.79
N SER A 48 -12.96 -16.07 -6.28
CA SER A 48 -14.05 -16.36 -7.20
C SER A 48 -13.55 -16.75 -8.60
N PRO A 49 -14.18 -17.72 -9.26
CA PRO A 49 -13.82 -18.09 -10.65
C PRO A 49 -13.92 -16.92 -11.61
N LEU A 50 -14.85 -15.99 -11.35
CA LEU A 50 -15.05 -14.78 -12.17
C LEU A 50 -13.85 -13.84 -12.08
N PHE A 51 -13.26 -13.69 -10.88
CA PHE A 51 -12.10 -12.85 -10.67
C PHE A 51 -10.84 -13.44 -11.33
N PHE A 52 -10.66 -14.76 -11.25
CA PHE A 52 -9.60 -15.47 -11.99
C PHE A 52 -9.77 -15.36 -13.50
N LEU A 53 -11.01 -15.48 -14.01
CA LEU A 53 -11.30 -15.30 -15.43
C LEU A 53 -10.94 -13.87 -15.88
N LEU A 54 -11.27 -12.87 -15.08
CA LEU A 54 -10.93 -11.47 -15.36
C LEU A 54 -9.42 -11.25 -15.44
N GLN A 55 -8.66 -11.80 -14.49
CA GLN A 55 -7.18 -11.74 -14.51
C GLN A 55 -6.62 -12.44 -15.76
N PHE A 56 -7.14 -13.60 -16.10
CA PHE A 56 -6.76 -14.33 -17.31
C PHE A 56 -7.04 -13.52 -18.58
N LEU A 57 -8.19 -12.85 -18.67
CA LEU A 57 -8.54 -11.99 -19.81
C LEU A 57 -7.61 -10.79 -19.93
N ILE A 58 -7.18 -10.20 -18.79
CA ILE A 58 -6.20 -9.10 -18.78
C ILE A 58 -4.86 -9.59 -19.34
N VAL A 59 -4.39 -10.76 -18.92
CA VAL A 59 -3.15 -11.36 -19.42
C VAL A 59 -3.24 -11.64 -20.92
N LEU A 60 -4.32 -12.25 -21.37
CA LEU A 60 -4.56 -12.52 -22.80
C LEU A 60 -4.60 -11.25 -23.63
N ASN A 61 -5.29 -10.22 -23.15
CA ASN A 61 -5.35 -8.92 -23.81
C ASN A 61 -3.94 -8.32 -23.95
N TRP A 62 -3.15 -8.34 -22.89
CA TRP A 62 -1.78 -7.82 -22.92
C TRP A 62 -0.90 -8.60 -23.91
N LEU A 63 -0.93 -9.95 -23.89
CA LEU A 63 -0.18 -10.79 -24.83
C LEU A 63 -0.58 -10.48 -26.28
N ALA A 64 -1.89 -10.33 -26.55
CA ALA A 64 -2.38 -9.98 -27.87
C ALA A 64 -1.87 -8.61 -28.35
N ILE A 65 -1.78 -7.63 -27.44
CA ILE A 65 -1.22 -6.30 -27.72
C ILE A 65 0.28 -6.40 -28.03
N VAL A 66 1.05 -7.14 -27.22
CA VAL A 66 2.51 -7.35 -27.43
C VAL A 66 2.80 -7.95 -28.80
N ILE A 67 2.03 -8.98 -29.19
CA ILE A 67 2.15 -9.64 -30.50
C ILE A 67 1.77 -8.67 -31.61
N ARG A 68 0.63 -7.99 -31.49
CA ARG A 68 0.13 -7.05 -32.50
C ARG A 68 1.08 -5.88 -32.74
N GLN A 69 1.62 -5.30 -31.67
CA GLN A 69 2.54 -4.16 -31.75
C GLN A 69 3.97 -4.56 -32.09
N ARG A 70 4.25 -5.86 -32.26
CA ARG A 70 5.60 -6.37 -32.47
C ARG A 70 6.62 -5.84 -31.45
N SER A 71 6.21 -5.70 -30.21
CA SER A 71 6.98 -5.04 -29.15
C SER A 71 8.33 -5.71 -28.90
N LEU A 72 8.43 -7.03 -29.09
CA LEU A 72 9.67 -7.79 -29.04
C LEU A 72 10.66 -7.35 -30.16
N LYS A 73 10.17 -7.21 -31.41
CA LYS A 73 10.99 -6.76 -32.54
C LYS A 73 11.45 -5.31 -32.36
N MET A 74 10.62 -4.49 -31.72
CA MET A 74 10.93 -3.09 -31.41
C MET A 74 11.82 -2.92 -30.17
N ARG A 75 12.23 -4.01 -29.51
CA ARG A 75 13.12 -4.03 -28.34
C ARG A 75 12.64 -3.10 -27.21
N LYS A 76 11.34 -3.08 -26.92
CA LYS A 76 10.77 -2.29 -25.81
C LYS A 76 10.93 -3.07 -24.49
N TRP A 77 12.19 -3.32 -24.11
CA TRP A 77 12.51 -4.22 -23.00
C TRP A 77 11.94 -3.78 -21.66
N GLY A 78 12.02 -2.50 -21.31
CA GLY A 78 11.47 -2.01 -20.07
C GLY A 78 9.98 -2.35 -19.93
N MET A 79 9.17 -2.05 -20.95
CA MET A 79 7.74 -2.38 -20.96
C MET A 79 7.49 -3.90 -20.89
N LEU A 80 8.25 -4.70 -21.66
CA LEU A 80 8.05 -6.14 -21.71
C LEU A 80 8.39 -6.81 -20.38
N VAL A 81 9.51 -6.41 -19.76
CA VAL A 81 9.94 -6.95 -18.45
C VAL A 81 8.96 -6.55 -17.36
N THR A 82 8.55 -5.27 -17.30
CA THR A 82 7.58 -4.78 -16.31
C THR A 82 6.25 -5.54 -16.38
N HIS A 83 5.67 -5.68 -17.59
CA HIS A 83 4.39 -6.38 -17.71
C HIS A 83 4.53 -7.89 -17.59
N GLY A 84 5.66 -8.47 -18.02
CA GLY A 84 5.99 -9.88 -17.78
C GLY A 84 6.11 -10.21 -16.29
N ALA A 85 6.63 -9.28 -15.50
CA ALA A 85 6.68 -9.39 -14.05
C ALA A 85 5.28 -9.48 -13.42
N PHE A 86 4.30 -8.71 -13.90
CA PHE A 86 2.91 -8.83 -13.43
C PHE A 86 2.34 -10.22 -13.72
N ILE A 87 2.62 -10.81 -14.89
CA ILE A 87 2.19 -12.19 -15.18
C ILE A 87 2.83 -13.16 -14.18
N LEU A 88 4.11 -12.98 -13.88
CA LEU A 88 4.82 -13.83 -12.92
C LEU A 88 4.22 -13.69 -11.51
N ILE A 89 3.87 -12.49 -11.09
CA ILE A 89 3.18 -12.23 -9.81
C ILE A 89 1.80 -12.92 -9.78
N LEU A 90 1.03 -12.80 -10.86
CA LEU A 90 -0.28 -13.48 -10.97
C LEU A 90 -0.15 -15.01 -10.96
N LEU A 91 0.89 -15.56 -11.60
CA LEU A 91 1.21 -16.99 -11.53
C LEU A 91 1.58 -17.40 -10.11
N GLY A 92 2.38 -16.60 -9.40
CA GLY A 92 2.69 -16.83 -8.00
C GLY A 92 1.44 -16.85 -7.13
N ALA A 93 0.54 -15.87 -7.30
CA ALA A 93 -0.74 -15.81 -6.60
C ALA A 93 -1.64 -17.04 -6.91
N LEU A 94 -1.66 -17.50 -8.16
CA LEU A 94 -2.38 -18.71 -8.53
C LEU A 94 -1.78 -19.96 -7.88
N VAL A 95 -0.46 -20.08 -7.82
CA VAL A 95 0.23 -21.19 -7.15
C VAL A 95 -0.05 -21.15 -5.65
N SER A 96 -0.01 -19.98 -5.01
CA SER A 96 -0.42 -19.79 -3.62
C SER A 96 -1.86 -20.23 -3.38
N HIS A 97 -2.77 -19.86 -4.28
CA HIS A 97 -4.18 -20.27 -4.16
C HIS A 97 -4.39 -21.79 -4.26
N LEU A 98 -3.63 -22.46 -5.15
CA LEU A 98 -3.79 -23.90 -5.41
C LEU A 98 -3.06 -24.79 -4.39
N TYR A 99 -1.93 -24.33 -3.87
CA TYR A 99 -1.01 -25.15 -3.06
C TYR A 99 -0.67 -24.54 -1.70
N GLY A 100 -1.09 -23.29 -1.43
CA GLY A 100 -0.88 -22.64 -0.16
C GLY A 100 -1.81 -23.21 0.92
N GLU A 101 -1.26 -23.47 2.09
CA GLU A 101 -2.00 -23.85 3.28
C GLU A 101 -1.97 -22.69 4.27
N GLU A 102 -3.13 -22.30 4.78
CA GLU A 102 -3.26 -21.24 5.78
C GLU A 102 -4.19 -21.69 6.89
N GLY A 103 -3.77 -21.48 8.12
CA GLY A 103 -4.56 -21.86 9.27
C GLY A 103 -4.17 -21.08 10.53
N ILE A 104 -4.74 -21.50 11.65
CA ILE A 104 -4.56 -20.84 12.95
C ILE A 104 -4.01 -21.86 13.94
N LEU A 105 -2.96 -21.48 14.65
CA LEU A 105 -2.41 -22.19 15.80
C LEU A 105 -2.69 -21.36 17.05
N HIS A 106 -3.49 -21.88 17.95
CA HIS A 106 -3.73 -21.32 19.27
C HIS A 106 -2.90 -22.07 20.29
N LEU A 107 -2.19 -21.35 21.14
CA LEU A 107 -1.34 -21.91 22.20
C LEU A 107 -1.54 -21.11 23.49
N ARG A 108 -1.61 -21.82 24.60
CA ARG A 108 -1.51 -21.22 25.95
C ARG A 108 -0.08 -21.38 26.50
N GLU A 109 0.27 -20.56 27.47
CA GLU A 109 1.58 -20.67 28.14
C GLU A 109 1.80 -22.07 28.71
N GLY A 110 2.94 -22.68 28.38
CA GLY A 110 3.31 -24.04 28.72
C GLY A 110 2.66 -25.12 27.81
N GLU A 111 1.83 -24.73 26.83
CA GLU A 111 1.22 -25.68 25.89
C GLU A 111 2.16 -25.94 24.71
N THR A 112 2.27 -27.22 24.34
CA THR A 112 2.99 -27.67 23.15
C THR A 112 2.00 -28.25 22.14
N SER A 113 2.04 -27.79 20.90
CA SER A 113 1.21 -28.33 19.83
C SER A 113 2.01 -28.52 18.54
N ASN A 114 1.64 -29.55 17.79
CA ASN A 114 2.11 -29.79 16.43
C ASN A 114 0.95 -29.76 15.41
N ARG A 115 -0.22 -29.21 15.79
CA ARG A 115 -1.41 -29.17 14.94
C ARG A 115 -1.93 -27.75 14.86
N PHE A 116 -2.33 -27.34 13.67
CA PHE A 116 -3.00 -26.07 13.44
C PHE A 116 -4.35 -26.29 12.74
N ALA A 117 -5.30 -25.43 13.02
CA ALA A 117 -6.65 -25.48 12.48
C ALA A 117 -6.71 -24.75 11.14
N VAL A 118 -7.18 -25.43 10.11
CA VAL A 118 -7.50 -24.87 8.79
C VAL A 118 -9.01 -24.79 8.66
N ARG A 119 -9.55 -23.61 8.38
CA ARG A 119 -10.99 -23.43 8.15
C ARG A 119 -11.26 -23.40 6.66
N HIS A 120 -12.07 -24.33 6.17
CA HIS A 120 -12.51 -24.37 4.78
C HIS A 120 -14.03 -24.51 4.72
N ALA A 121 -14.70 -23.55 4.06
CA ALA A 121 -16.15 -23.54 3.88
C ALA A 121 -16.99 -23.76 5.17
N GLY A 122 -16.48 -23.34 6.33
CA GLY A 122 -17.13 -23.50 7.64
C GLY A 122 -16.74 -24.76 8.40
N GLU A 123 -16.06 -25.71 7.78
CA GLU A 123 -15.48 -26.87 8.44
C GLU A 123 -14.07 -26.57 8.95
N VAL A 124 -13.73 -27.07 10.13
CA VAL A 124 -12.40 -26.97 10.73
C VAL A 124 -11.70 -28.31 10.60
N THR A 125 -10.60 -28.31 9.88
CA THR A 125 -9.70 -29.47 9.76
C THR A 125 -8.38 -29.20 10.45
N TYR A 126 -7.77 -30.23 11.06
CA TYR A 126 -6.48 -30.08 11.73
C TYR A 126 -5.37 -30.64 10.84
N HIS A 127 -4.40 -29.81 10.53
CA HIS A 127 -3.19 -30.21 9.82
C HIS A 127 -2.03 -30.35 10.80
N THR A 128 -1.11 -31.29 10.52
CA THR A 128 0.03 -31.58 11.40
C THR A 128 1.29 -30.91 10.88
N LEU A 129 2.00 -30.23 11.77
CA LEU A 129 3.33 -29.68 11.53
C LEU A 129 4.39 -30.80 11.64
N PRO A 130 5.49 -30.75 10.88
CA PRO A 130 6.61 -31.68 11.00
C PRO A 130 7.54 -31.35 12.19
N PHE A 131 7.09 -30.52 13.13
CA PHE A 131 7.76 -30.10 14.37
C PHE A 131 6.70 -29.68 15.38
N SER A 132 7.10 -29.53 16.65
CA SER A 132 6.22 -29.03 17.70
C SER A 132 6.59 -27.61 18.08
N VAL A 133 5.58 -26.82 18.43
CA VAL A 133 5.75 -25.43 18.90
C VAL A 133 5.17 -25.32 20.30
N GLU A 134 5.94 -24.79 21.24
CA GLU A 134 5.55 -24.54 22.63
C GLU A 134 5.57 -23.05 22.90
N LEU A 135 4.54 -22.53 23.57
CA LEU A 135 4.51 -21.15 24.06
C LEU A 135 5.11 -21.10 25.46
N ILE A 136 6.25 -20.44 25.60
CA ILE A 136 6.87 -20.25 26.93
C ILE A 136 6.24 -19.10 27.68
N ASN A 137 6.09 -17.97 26.99
CA ASN A 137 5.59 -16.74 27.61
C ASN A 137 4.97 -15.85 26.55
N PHE A 138 3.87 -15.20 26.93
CA PHE A 138 3.22 -14.15 26.17
C PHE A 138 3.38 -12.82 26.90
N THR A 139 3.81 -11.78 26.21
CA THR A 139 4.04 -10.45 26.79
C THR A 139 3.22 -9.40 26.07
N LEU A 140 2.35 -8.70 26.82
CA LEU A 140 1.56 -7.57 26.32
C LEU A 140 2.13 -6.26 26.87
N THR A 141 2.54 -5.37 25.98
CA THR A 141 2.98 -4.01 26.34
C THR A 141 1.85 -3.03 26.03
N ARG A 142 1.57 -2.09 26.92
CA ARG A 142 0.54 -1.06 26.77
C ARG A 142 1.16 0.33 26.61
N TYR A 143 0.40 1.23 26.01
CA TYR A 143 0.79 2.64 25.96
C TYR A 143 0.81 3.24 27.38
N PRO A 144 1.80 4.10 27.71
CA PRO A 144 1.85 4.77 29.01
C PRO A 144 0.55 5.51 29.33
N GLY A 145 -0.05 5.19 30.49
CA GLY A 145 -1.30 5.82 30.93
C GLY A 145 -2.57 5.33 30.21
N SER A 146 -2.52 4.23 29.46
CA SER A 146 -3.65 3.65 28.74
C SER A 146 -3.73 2.15 28.93
N SER A 147 -4.95 1.59 28.88
CA SER A 147 -5.18 0.15 28.78
C SER A 147 -4.99 -0.41 27.37
N SER A 148 -4.80 0.45 26.37
CA SER A 148 -4.66 0.04 24.97
C SER A 148 -3.34 -0.65 24.71
N PRO A 149 -3.34 -1.82 24.02
CA PRO A 149 -2.12 -2.53 23.63
C PRO A 149 -1.25 -1.68 22.70
N SER A 150 0.04 -1.62 22.97
CA SER A 150 1.05 -1.01 22.09
C SER A 150 1.85 -2.04 21.31
N ALA A 151 2.14 -3.18 21.95
CA ALA A 151 2.83 -4.32 21.35
C ALA A 151 2.49 -5.60 22.09
N TYR A 152 2.57 -6.72 21.41
CA TYR A 152 2.47 -8.05 22.00
C TYR A 152 3.48 -8.99 21.34
N GLU A 153 4.05 -9.88 22.15
CA GLU A 153 5.14 -10.78 21.77
C GLU A 153 4.89 -12.16 22.36
N SER A 154 5.13 -13.19 21.53
CA SER A 154 5.12 -14.60 21.95
C SER A 154 6.53 -15.17 21.89
N LYS A 155 7.03 -15.70 23.00
CA LYS A 155 8.27 -16.43 23.06
C LYS A 155 7.99 -17.92 22.89
N LEU A 156 8.49 -18.49 21.80
CA LEU A 156 8.22 -19.85 21.37
C LEU A 156 9.46 -20.73 21.48
N LEU A 157 9.27 -22.00 21.84
CA LEU A 157 10.26 -23.05 21.58
C LEU A 157 9.77 -23.91 20.42
N VAL A 158 10.64 -24.10 19.46
CA VAL A 158 10.42 -25.00 18.33
C VAL A 158 11.26 -26.26 18.54
N HIS A 159 10.58 -27.38 18.69
CA HIS A 159 11.20 -28.69 18.83
C HIS A 159 11.32 -29.34 17.46
N LEU A 160 12.52 -29.33 16.90
CA LEU A 160 12.79 -29.74 15.53
C LEU A 160 13.95 -30.74 15.47
N ASP A 161 13.69 -31.97 15.01
CA ASP A 161 14.71 -33.01 14.76
C ASP A 161 15.66 -33.26 15.97
N GLY A 162 15.16 -33.08 17.19
CA GLY A 162 15.92 -33.23 18.44
C GLY A 162 16.63 -31.97 18.92
N GLU A 163 16.58 -30.89 18.15
CA GLU A 163 17.03 -29.57 18.56
C GLU A 163 15.87 -28.71 19.06
N VAL A 164 16.16 -27.80 19.98
CA VAL A 164 15.20 -26.86 20.54
C VAL A 164 15.66 -25.44 20.21
N ILE A 165 14.89 -24.74 19.40
CA ILE A 165 15.20 -23.39 18.94
C ILE A 165 14.27 -22.42 19.67
N SER A 166 14.82 -21.43 20.38
CA SER A 166 14.04 -20.36 21.02
C SER A 166 13.92 -19.18 20.11
N GLU A 167 12.68 -18.85 19.74
CA GLU A 167 12.38 -17.75 18.82
C GLU A 167 11.27 -16.84 19.37
N ARG A 168 11.17 -15.64 18.84
CA ARG A 168 10.17 -14.65 19.24
C ARG A 168 9.34 -14.23 18.04
N VAL A 169 8.02 -14.26 18.22
CA VAL A 169 7.07 -13.76 17.22
C VAL A 169 6.34 -12.55 17.81
N TYR A 170 6.42 -11.44 17.12
CA TYR A 170 5.78 -10.18 17.51
C TYR A 170 5.32 -9.41 16.28
N MET A 171 4.72 -8.23 16.46
CA MET A 171 4.24 -7.41 15.35
C MET A 171 5.36 -7.14 14.35
N ASN A 172 5.12 -7.49 13.06
CA ASN A 172 6.07 -7.37 11.94
C ASN A 172 7.33 -8.27 12.02
N ASN A 173 7.43 -9.18 12.99
CA ASN A 173 8.46 -10.19 13.05
C ASN A 173 7.85 -11.58 12.97
N VAL A 174 8.20 -12.32 11.95
CA VAL A 174 7.65 -13.64 11.64
C VAL A 174 8.67 -14.73 11.93
N LEU A 175 8.19 -15.88 12.39
CA LEU A 175 8.99 -17.10 12.51
C LEU A 175 8.84 -17.92 11.23
N ASP A 176 9.95 -18.27 10.58
CA ASP A 176 9.96 -19.14 9.38
C ASP A 176 10.72 -20.43 9.68
N VAL A 177 10.01 -21.56 9.75
CA VAL A 177 10.59 -22.89 10.06
C VAL A 177 10.10 -23.91 9.05
N LYS A 178 11.02 -24.57 8.35
CA LYS A 178 10.72 -25.58 7.29
C LYS A 178 9.66 -25.13 6.28
N GLY A 179 9.62 -23.81 5.98
CA GLY A 179 8.67 -23.23 5.02
C GLY A 179 7.31 -22.87 5.58
N TYR A 180 7.08 -23.14 6.86
CA TYR A 180 5.91 -22.66 7.62
C TYR A 180 6.26 -21.30 8.22
N ARG A 181 5.39 -20.30 8.01
CA ARG A 181 5.48 -18.98 8.60
C ARG A 181 4.43 -18.77 9.65
N PHE A 182 4.86 -18.26 10.80
CA PHE A 182 4.00 -17.94 11.93
C PHE A 182 3.95 -16.42 12.10
N PHE A 183 2.72 -15.89 12.11
CA PHE A 183 2.45 -14.48 12.30
C PHE A 183 1.64 -14.29 13.57
N GLN A 184 1.97 -13.29 14.36
CA GLN A 184 1.18 -12.91 15.51
C GLN A 184 -0.10 -12.22 15.05
N VAL A 185 -1.27 -12.81 15.34
CA VAL A 185 -2.58 -12.29 14.91
C VAL A 185 -3.34 -11.70 16.08
N SER A 186 -3.46 -12.46 17.17
CA SER A 186 -4.26 -12.10 18.33
C SER A 186 -3.70 -12.77 19.59
N TYR A 187 -4.38 -12.58 20.72
CA TYR A 187 -4.06 -13.15 22.00
C TYR A 187 -5.34 -13.37 22.82
N ASP A 188 -5.26 -14.17 23.86
CA ASP A 188 -6.37 -14.45 24.75
C ASP A 188 -6.65 -13.25 25.68
N GLN A 189 -7.91 -13.06 26.08
CA GLN A 189 -8.32 -11.95 26.94
C GLN A 189 -7.65 -11.98 28.33
N ASP A 190 -7.26 -13.16 28.80
CA ASP A 190 -6.53 -13.37 30.04
C ASP A 190 -5.01 -13.16 29.92
N GLU A 191 -4.54 -12.81 28.71
CA GLU A 191 -3.11 -12.56 28.39
C GLU A 191 -2.18 -13.78 28.63
N GLN A 192 -2.72 -14.99 28.67
CA GLN A 192 -1.98 -16.23 28.88
C GLN A 192 -1.94 -17.14 27.65
N GLY A 193 -2.38 -16.65 26.52
CA GLY A 193 -2.40 -17.39 25.28
C GLY A 193 -2.21 -16.51 24.06
N THR A 194 -1.75 -17.13 22.98
CA THR A 194 -1.48 -16.51 21.70
C THR A 194 -2.21 -17.20 20.56
N VAL A 195 -2.61 -16.41 19.58
CA VAL A 195 -3.19 -16.88 18.34
C VAL A 195 -2.24 -16.52 17.20
N LEU A 196 -1.66 -17.53 16.59
CA LEU A 196 -0.73 -17.41 15.48
C LEU A 196 -1.39 -17.84 14.17
N SER A 197 -1.25 -17.06 13.12
CA SER A 197 -1.54 -17.50 11.75
C SER A 197 -0.36 -18.31 11.25
N VAL A 198 -0.63 -19.49 10.74
CA VAL A 198 0.34 -20.40 10.13
C VAL A 198 0.12 -20.41 8.63
N ASN A 199 1.15 -20.08 7.88
CA ASN A 199 1.10 -20.06 6.42
C ASN A 199 2.23 -20.92 5.84
N ARG A 200 1.87 -21.85 4.95
CA ARG A 200 2.81 -22.65 4.17
C ARG A 200 2.62 -22.38 2.68
N ASP A 201 3.43 -21.51 2.15
CA ASP A 201 3.42 -21.16 0.71
C ASP A 201 4.84 -20.86 0.22
N VAL A 202 5.67 -21.86 0.14
CA VAL A 202 7.06 -21.70 -0.31
C VAL A 202 7.11 -21.40 -1.81
N ALA A 203 6.36 -22.16 -2.62
CA ALA A 203 6.41 -22.07 -4.07
C ALA A 203 5.80 -20.75 -4.58
N GLY A 204 4.56 -20.43 -4.19
CA GLY A 204 3.87 -19.23 -4.65
C GLY A 204 4.58 -17.96 -4.18
N ARG A 205 5.03 -17.93 -2.93
CA ARG A 205 5.84 -16.84 -2.37
C ARG A 205 7.14 -16.63 -3.15
N THR A 206 7.88 -17.68 -3.46
CA THR A 206 9.14 -17.58 -4.21
C THR A 206 8.91 -17.03 -5.61
N ILE A 207 7.88 -17.53 -6.32
CA ILE A 207 7.50 -17.03 -7.64
C ILE A 207 7.09 -15.55 -7.56
N THR A 208 6.28 -15.17 -6.58
CA THR A 208 5.81 -13.79 -6.38
C THR A 208 6.97 -12.84 -6.08
N TYR A 209 7.89 -13.20 -5.18
CA TYR A 209 9.05 -12.37 -4.86
C TYR A 209 10.02 -12.25 -6.03
N THR A 210 10.20 -13.32 -6.81
CA THR A 210 10.92 -13.25 -8.09
C THR A 210 10.23 -12.27 -9.03
N GLY A 211 8.90 -12.31 -9.09
CA GLY A 211 8.09 -11.34 -9.84
C GLY A 211 8.33 -9.90 -9.40
N TYR A 212 8.41 -9.61 -8.10
CA TYR A 212 8.74 -8.27 -7.59
C TYR A 212 10.15 -7.83 -7.96
N ALA A 213 11.15 -8.72 -7.90
CA ALA A 213 12.50 -8.40 -8.33
C ALA A 213 12.57 -8.08 -9.83
N VAL A 214 11.88 -8.87 -10.66
CA VAL A 214 11.77 -8.63 -12.10
C VAL A 214 11.00 -7.35 -12.41
N LEU A 215 9.97 -7.02 -11.62
CA LEU A 215 9.22 -5.76 -11.73
C LEU A 215 10.13 -4.56 -11.48
N LEU A 216 10.91 -4.60 -10.41
CA LEU A 216 11.87 -3.54 -10.08
C LEU A 216 12.88 -3.37 -11.22
N LEU A 217 13.44 -4.47 -11.74
CA LEU A 217 14.35 -4.45 -12.89
C LEU A 217 13.65 -3.82 -14.11
N GLY A 218 12.41 -4.20 -14.39
CA GLY A 218 11.63 -3.66 -15.51
C GLY A 218 11.40 -2.15 -15.39
N LEU A 219 11.11 -1.66 -14.17
CA LEU A 219 10.97 -0.24 -13.89
C LEU A 219 12.30 0.51 -14.15
N VAL A 220 13.42 -0.01 -13.64
CA VAL A 220 14.75 0.57 -13.90
C VAL A 220 15.03 0.61 -15.41
N LEU A 221 14.75 -0.47 -16.13
CA LEU A 221 14.90 -0.50 -17.59
C LEU A 221 14.04 0.55 -18.30
N CYS A 222 12.81 0.83 -17.80
CA CYS A 222 11.98 1.90 -18.35
C CYS A 222 12.61 3.29 -18.19
N PHE A 223 13.39 3.53 -17.14
CA PHE A 223 14.10 4.80 -16.93
C PHE A 223 15.40 4.88 -17.73
N VAL A 224 16.12 3.76 -17.90
CA VAL A 224 17.43 3.73 -18.57
C VAL A 224 17.30 3.61 -20.10
N ASP A 225 16.29 2.89 -20.60
CA ASP A 225 16.08 2.69 -22.03
C ASP A 225 15.75 3.99 -22.74
N ARG A 226 16.65 4.47 -23.59
CA ARG A 226 16.50 5.69 -24.40
C ARG A 226 15.30 5.65 -25.35
N ARG A 227 14.75 4.46 -25.65
CA ARG A 227 13.58 4.24 -26.50
C ARG A 227 12.29 4.16 -25.68
N SER A 228 12.37 4.23 -24.37
CA SER A 228 11.20 4.20 -23.52
C SER A 228 10.34 5.44 -23.72
N ARG A 229 9.03 5.29 -23.56
CA ARG A 229 8.09 6.44 -23.57
C ARG A 229 8.45 7.46 -22.52
N PHE A 230 8.98 7.01 -21.37
CA PHE A 230 9.39 7.89 -20.29
C PHE A 230 10.52 8.84 -20.71
N MET A 231 11.57 8.30 -21.36
CA MET A 231 12.68 9.13 -21.86
C MET A 231 12.26 10.07 -22.98
N LEU A 232 11.37 9.62 -23.87
CA LEU A 232 10.81 10.48 -24.92
C LEU A 232 9.98 11.63 -24.33
N LEU A 233 9.15 11.32 -23.33
CA LEU A 233 8.33 12.32 -22.64
C LEU A 233 9.18 13.28 -21.81
N SER A 234 10.20 12.78 -21.12
CA SER A 234 11.15 13.59 -20.36
C SER A 234 11.92 14.58 -21.23
N ARG A 235 12.30 14.19 -22.45
CA ARG A 235 12.91 15.10 -23.43
C ARG A 235 11.94 16.21 -23.86
N ARG A 236 10.69 15.86 -24.19
CA ARG A 236 9.65 16.83 -24.55
C ARG A 236 9.33 17.78 -23.39
N LEU A 237 9.30 17.27 -22.15
CA LEU A 237 9.11 18.12 -20.98
C LEU A 237 10.28 19.09 -20.75
N LYS A 238 11.52 18.69 -21.04
CA LYS A 238 12.67 19.61 -20.99
C LYS A 238 12.54 20.73 -22.01
N GLU A 239 12.10 20.42 -23.23
CA GLU A 239 11.85 21.43 -24.26
C GLU A 239 10.72 22.40 -23.84
N LEU A 240 9.62 21.89 -23.29
CA LEU A 240 8.52 22.69 -22.75
C LEU A 240 8.93 23.53 -21.54
N ARG A 241 9.75 23.01 -20.63
CA ARG A 241 10.29 23.77 -19.49
C ARG A 241 11.15 24.95 -19.97
N CYS A 242 11.97 24.75 -20.99
CA CYS A 242 12.78 25.83 -21.57
C CYS A 242 11.89 26.91 -22.19
N SER A 243 10.86 26.51 -22.93
CA SER A 243 9.87 27.44 -23.53
C SER A 243 9.02 28.15 -22.47
N PHE A 244 8.61 27.44 -21.41
CA PHE A 244 7.87 28.03 -20.29
C PHE A 244 8.73 29.03 -19.51
N PHE A 245 10.01 28.71 -19.29
CA PHE A 245 10.95 29.61 -18.63
C PHE A 245 11.22 30.89 -19.46
N LEU A 246 11.36 30.72 -20.78
CA LEU A 246 11.47 31.84 -21.72
C LEU A 246 10.19 32.71 -21.73
N MET A 247 9.02 32.08 -21.73
CA MET A 247 7.73 32.78 -21.64
C MET A 247 7.57 33.51 -20.30
N LEU A 248 8.02 32.92 -19.18
CA LEU A 248 8.01 33.57 -17.87
C LEU A 248 8.98 34.77 -17.85
N LEU A 249 10.14 34.65 -18.51
CA LEU A 249 11.13 35.73 -18.62
C LEU A 249 10.59 36.89 -19.45
N THR A 250 9.85 36.61 -20.53
CA THR A 250 9.19 37.65 -21.34
C THR A 250 7.99 38.26 -20.63
N LEU A 251 7.26 37.49 -19.83
CA LEU A 251 6.15 38.00 -19.01
C LEU A 251 6.66 38.89 -17.86
N SER A 252 7.80 38.55 -17.25
CA SER A 252 8.41 39.36 -16.19
C SER A 252 8.90 40.73 -16.70
N SER A 253 9.27 40.84 -17.97
CA SER A 253 9.61 42.15 -18.57
C SER A 253 8.38 43.04 -18.84
N LEU A 254 7.19 42.47 -18.92
CA LEU A 254 5.91 43.18 -19.03
C LEU A 254 5.34 43.66 -17.68
N THR A 255 5.78 43.03 -16.56
CA THR A 255 5.27 43.35 -15.21
C THR A 255 6.00 44.50 -14.52
N VAL A 256 7.04 45.10 -15.13
CA VAL A 256 7.73 46.29 -14.58
C VAL A 256 6.81 47.53 -14.53
N HIS A 257 5.68 47.53 -15.26
CA HIS A 257 4.68 48.61 -15.17
C HIS A 257 3.55 48.33 -14.14
N ALA A 258 3.51 47.16 -13.51
CA ALA A 258 2.50 46.83 -12.49
C ALA A 258 2.96 47.10 -11.05
N GLY A 259 4.18 47.57 -10.85
CA GLY A 259 4.76 47.82 -9.54
C GLY A 259 4.11 48.99 -8.76
N GLU A 260 3.50 49.94 -9.45
CA GLU A 260 2.91 51.12 -8.81
C GLU A 260 1.58 50.81 -8.12
N THR A 261 0.79 49.85 -8.61
CA THR A 261 -0.49 49.47 -8.02
C THR A 261 -0.33 48.66 -6.72
N SER A 262 0.76 47.93 -6.54
CA SER A 262 1.02 47.16 -5.34
C SER A 262 1.45 48.02 -4.15
N VAL A 263 2.14 49.12 -4.39
CA VAL A 263 2.55 50.07 -3.34
C VAL A 263 1.36 50.85 -2.84
N GLN A 264 0.47 51.30 -3.74
CA GLN A 264 -0.77 52.01 -3.34
C GLN A 264 -1.76 51.08 -2.58
N ALA A 265 -1.89 49.81 -2.97
CA ALA A 265 -2.70 48.87 -2.25
C ALA A 265 -2.15 48.55 -0.84
N ARG A 266 -0.82 48.51 -0.71
CA ARG A 266 -0.16 48.32 0.59
C ARG A 266 -0.31 49.53 1.50
N GLU A 267 -0.20 50.74 0.96
CA GLU A 267 -0.44 52.01 1.71
C GLU A 267 -1.91 52.15 2.13
N ALA A 268 -2.86 51.73 1.32
CA ALA A 268 -4.28 51.72 1.66
C ALA A 268 -4.58 50.75 2.83
N VAL A 269 -3.98 49.55 2.85
CA VAL A 269 -4.11 48.59 3.93
C VAL A 269 -3.45 49.07 5.21
N LEU A 270 -2.30 49.74 5.12
CA LEU A 270 -1.60 50.31 6.28
C LEU A 270 -2.31 51.52 6.91
N LYS A 271 -3.18 52.20 6.16
CA LYS A 271 -3.99 53.30 6.66
C LYS A 271 -5.13 52.86 7.60
N ASP A 272 -5.61 51.66 7.46
CA ASP A 272 -6.67 51.04 8.25
C ASP A 272 -6.17 50.10 9.35
N VAL A 273 -4.88 50.24 9.76
CA VAL A 273 -4.34 49.43 10.86
C VAL A 273 -5.00 49.79 12.18
N ILE A 274 -5.59 48.79 12.81
CA ILE A 274 -6.20 48.91 14.12
C ILE A 274 -5.15 49.28 15.18
N ASP A 275 -5.52 50.16 16.11
CA ASP A 275 -4.66 50.55 17.22
C ASP A 275 -4.03 49.35 17.94
N SER A 276 -2.74 49.42 18.21
CA SER A 276 -1.92 48.34 18.76
C SER A 276 -2.45 47.85 20.12
N GLY A 277 -3.01 48.76 20.94
CA GLY A 277 -3.60 48.43 22.21
C GLY A 277 -4.93 47.67 22.06
N HIS A 278 -5.72 47.95 21.02
CA HIS A 278 -6.92 47.22 20.69
C HIS A 278 -6.58 45.82 20.13
N ALA A 279 -5.60 45.74 19.23
CA ALA A 279 -5.11 44.48 18.65
C ALA A 279 -4.58 43.54 19.73
N ALA A 280 -3.81 44.06 20.69
CA ALA A 280 -3.28 43.25 21.81
C ALA A 280 -4.39 42.71 22.71
N ARG A 281 -5.41 43.50 23.03
CA ARG A 281 -6.56 43.05 23.81
C ARG A 281 -7.37 41.98 23.07
N PHE A 282 -7.61 42.15 21.77
CA PHE A 282 -8.29 41.17 20.95
C PHE A 282 -7.49 39.88 20.83
N GLY A 283 -6.19 39.98 20.63
CA GLY A 283 -5.26 38.82 20.54
C GLY A 283 -5.18 38.01 21.81
N ALA A 284 -5.48 38.62 22.98
CA ALA A 284 -5.48 37.93 24.27
C ALA A 284 -6.80 37.20 24.59
N LEU A 285 -7.89 37.39 23.81
CA LEU A 285 -9.14 36.71 24.04
C LEU A 285 -8.99 35.20 23.93
N PRO A 286 -9.59 34.43 24.87
CA PRO A 286 -9.54 32.98 24.81
C PRO A 286 -10.46 32.44 23.71
N LEU A 287 -9.91 31.56 22.86
CA LEU A 287 -10.61 30.87 21.79
C LEU A 287 -10.51 29.37 22.02
N GLN A 288 -11.60 28.64 21.90
CA GLN A 288 -11.59 27.20 21.96
C GLN A 288 -11.34 26.62 20.57
N SER A 289 -10.25 25.89 20.41
CA SER A 289 -9.94 25.16 19.15
C SER A 289 -10.91 24.00 18.94
N GLY A 290 -11.05 23.53 17.71
CA GLY A 290 -11.89 22.37 17.37
C GLY A 290 -11.50 21.04 18.06
N ARG A 291 -10.37 21.01 18.76
CA ARG A 291 -9.91 19.89 19.62
C ARG A 291 -10.16 20.15 21.10
N GLY A 292 -10.98 21.15 21.44
CA GLY A 292 -11.35 21.47 22.81
C GLY A 292 -10.29 22.25 23.63
N ARG A 293 -9.11 22.53 23.05
CA ARG A 293 -8.06 23.29 23.73
C ARG A 293 -8.33 24.78 23.67
N VAL A 294 -8.26 25.47 24.81
CA VAL A 294 -8.37 26.91 24.90
C VAL A 294 -7.02 27.56 24.69
N LEU A 295 -6.92 28.52 23.76
CA LEU A 295 -5.71 29.26 23.43
C LEU A 295 -6.08 30.71 23.06
N PRO A 296 -5.13 31.68 23.20
CA PRO A 296 -5.36 33.06 22.77
C PRO A 296 -5.57 33.16 21.26
N VAL A 297 -6.41 34.13 20.85
CA VAL A 297 -6.66 34.40 19.41
C VAL A 297 -5.35 34.66 18.65
N ASN A 298 -4.41 35.33 19.21
CA ASN A 298 -3.10 35.61 18.62
C ASN A 298 -2.32 34.30 18.31
N THR A 299 -2.33 33.33 19.23
CA THR A 299 -1.69 32.03 19.00
C THR A 299 -2.38 31.25 17.87
N PHE A 300 -3.71 31.30 17.84
CA PHE A 300 -4.49 30.68 16.78
C PHE A 300 -4.21 31.33 15.43
N SER A 301 -4.16 32.67 15.37
CA SER A 301 -3.85 33.42 14.16
C SER A 301 -2.45 33.10 13.63
N SER A 302 -1.44 33.00 14.50
CA SER A 302 -0.08 32.60 14.13
C SER A 302 -0.02 31.17 13.58
N GLU A 303 -0.80 30.25 14.15
CA GLU A 303 -0.90 28.87 13.61
C GLU A 303 -1.55 28.85 12.21
N VAL A 304 -2.57 29.66 11.98
CA VAL A 304 -3.22 29.78 10.67
C VAL A 304 -2.28 30.39 9.64
N LEU A 305 -1.59 31.50 9.97
CA LEU A 305 -0.61 32.15 9.11
C LEU A 305 0.53 31.21 8.72
N ARG A 306 1.05 30.45 9.69
CA ARG A 306 2.09 29.44 9.43
C ARG A 306 1.64 28.36 8.47
N LYS A 307 0.38 27.96 8.50
CA LYS A 307 -0.19 26.97 7.58
C LYS A 307 -0.44 27.55 6.19
N LEU A 308 -0.84 28.79 6.09
CA LEU A 308 -1.15 29.45 4.80
C LEU A 308 0.07 30.04 4.12
N HIS A 309 0.93 30.70 4.88
CA HIS A 309 2.04 31.49 4.33
C HIS A 309 3.43 30.98 4.72
N LYS A 310 3.53 29.89 5.50
CA LYS A 310 4.79 29.33 6.05
C LYS A 310 5.63 30.33 6.89
N SER A 311 5.02 31.42 7.33
CA SER A 311 5.58 32.46 8.20
C SER A 311 4.55 32.84 9.27
N ASP A 312 5.00 33.41 10.40
CA ASP A 312 4.16 33.92 11.50
C ASP A 312 3.97 35.44 11.40
N SER A 313 4.56 36.09 10.40
CA SER A 313 4.40 37.49 10.10
C SER A 313 4.12 37.71 8.61
N PHE A 314 3.38 38.75 8.31
CA PHE A 314 3.16 39.23 6.94
C PHE A 314 4.30 40.18 6.52
#